data_e19e61bc5b06ccce65cd5b01434c1725
#
_entry.id   e19e61bc5b06ccce65cd5b01434c1725
#
_cell.length_a   1.000
_cell.length_b   1.000
_cell.length_c   1.000
_cell.angle_alpha   90.00
_cell.angle_beta   90.00
_cell.angle_gamma   90.00
#
_symmetry.space_group_name_H-M   'P 1'
#
loop_
_entity.id
_entity.type
_entity.pdbx_description
1 polymer ?
#
loop_
_entity_poly.entity_id
_entity_poly.type
_entity_poly.pdbx_seq_one_letter_code
_entity_poly.pdbx_strand_id
1 'polypeptide(L)'
;MSVVFVHGVPDTYHLWDRVRHQLSRTDIVALALPGFNSPVPNSFTATKEEYVDWLIDRIEQQTEPVDLVGHDWGCILSVRVASLRPDLIRTWAAGSGPISSDYKWHDLAKIWQTPVVGEQWMNLDRDELSLVIKGFGVPAEIA
;
A
#
# COMPACT_ATOMS: atom_id res chain seq x y z
N MET A 1 -13.32 -13.47 -12.36
CA MET A 1 -13.34 -12.10 -11.75
C MET A 1 -12.39 -12.10 -10.58
N SER A 2 -11.34 -11.28 -10.61
CA SER A 2 -10.29 -11.30 -9.57
C SER A 2 -10.62 -10.34 -8.43
N VAL A 3 -10.19 -10.68 -7.21
CA VAL A 3 -10.03 -9.70 -6.12
C VAL A 3 -8.57 -9.26 -6.06
N VAL A 4 -8.34 -7.96 -6.09
CA VAL A 4 -7.01 -7.36 -6.06
C VAL A 4 -6.80 -6.67 -4.72
N PHE A 5 -5.77 -7.11 -3.99
CA PHE A 5 -5.38 -6.53 -2.70
C PHE A 5 -4.16 -5.62 -2.87
N VAL A 6 -4.24 -4.41 -2.31
CA VAL A 6 -3.18 -3.40 -2.32
C VAL A 6 -2.80 -3.05 -0.90
N HIS A 7 -1.55 -3.30 -0.53
CA HIS A 7 -1.01 -3.01 0.81
C HIS A 7 -0.62 -1.54 0.95
N GLY A 8 -0.19 -1.16 2.14
CA GLY A 8 0.31 0.18 2.46
C GLY A 8 1.80 0.23 2.75
N VAL A 9 2.22 1.31 3.40
CA VAL A 9 3.61 1.61 3.74
C VAL A 9 3.76 1.55 5.27
N PRO A 10 4.76 0.87 5.80
CA PRO A 10 5.89 0.19 5.16
C PRO A 10 5.66 -1.31 4.89
N ASP A 11 4.41 -1.73 4.84
CA ASP A 11 4.02 -3.12 4.64
C ASP A 11 4.41 -3.70 3.27
N THR A 12 4.14 -4.98 3.10
CA THR A 12 4.22 -5.69 1.84
C THR A 12 2.91 -6.43 1.57
N TYR A 13 2.80 -7.07 0.41
CA TYR A 13 1.64 -7.90 0.07
C TYR A 13 1.36 -9.04 1.08
N HIS A 14 2.33 -9.41 1.92
CA HIS A 14 2.18 -10.39 2.98
C HIS A 14 1.19 -9.97 4.08
N LEU A 15 0.90 -8.67 4.21
CA LEU A 15 -0.19 -8.17 5.05
C LEU A 15 -1.49 -8.95 4.82
N TRP A 16 -1.73 -9.37 3.59
CA TRP A 16 -2.96 -10.03 3.17
C TRP A 16 -2.97 -11.54 3.36
N ASP A 17 -1.86 -12.18 3.74
CA ASP A 17 -1.75 -13.64 3.78
C ASP A 17 -2.80 -14.26 4.72
N ARG A 18 -3.01 -13.69 5.91
CA ARG A 18 -4.03 -14.20 6.87
C ARG A 18 -5.45 -14.06 6.31
N VAL A 19 -5.76 -12.96 5.64
CA VAL A 19 -7.06 -12.72 5.00
C VAL A 19 -7.26 -13.73 3.86
N ARG A 20 -6.24 -13.88 3.00
CA ARG A 20 -6.28 -14.79 1.86
C ARG A 20 -6.54 -16.23 2.28
N HIS A 21 -5.92 -16.69 3.37
CA HIS A 21 -6.14 -18.04 3.91
C HIS A 21 -7.56 -18.28 4.46
N GLN A 22 -8.29 -17.22 4.81
CA GLN A 22 -9.67 -17.32 5.29
C GLN A 22 -10.71 -17.25 4.15
N LEU A 23 -10.29 -16.85 2.97
CA LEU A 23 -11.19 -16.74 1.81
C LEU A 23 -11.27 -18.07 1.07
N SER A 24 -12.48 -18.49 0.72
CA SER A 24 -12.72 -19.69 -0.12
C SER A 24 -12.47 -19.45 -1.63
N ARG A 25 -12.06 -18.23 -2.01
CA ARG A 25 -11.78 -17.82 -3.39
C ARG A 25 -10.38 -18.24 -3.81
N THR A 26 -10.23 -18.55 -5.11
CA THR A 26 -8.93 -18.88 -5.73
C THR A 26 -8.44 -17.80 -6.71
N ASP A 27 -9.28 -16.82 -7.02
CA ASP A 27 -9.02 -15.72 -7.95
C ASP A 27 -8.47 -14.47 -7.22
N ILE A 28 -7.49 -14.67 -6.33
CA ILE A 28 -6.93 -13.65 -5.46
C ILE A 28 -5.57 -13.18 -5.99
N VAL A 29 -5.43 -11.88 -6.18
CA VAL A 29 -4.18 -11.20 -6.56
C VAL A 29 -3.79 -10.24 -5.44
N ALA A 30 -2.69 -10.52 -4.75
CA ALA A 30 -2.09 -9.58 -3.80
C ALA A 30 -0.89 -8.91 -4.48
N LEU A 31 -1.00 -7.63 -4.75
CA LEU A 31 0.03 -6.87 -5.45
C LEU A 31 1.13 -6.42 -4.49
N ALA A 32 2.39 -6.56 -4.92
CA ALA A 32 3.54 -5.95 -4.26
C ALA A 32 3.82 -4.61 -4.92
N LEU A 33 3.62 -3.51 -4.20
CA LEU A 33 3.92 -2.17 -4.70
C LEU A 33 5.43 -2.04 -5.03
N PRO A 34 5.79 -1.30 -6.08
CA PRO A 34 7.19 -1.05 -6.44
C PRO A 34 8.02 -0.57 -5.23
N GLY A 35 9.15 -1.24 -4.98
CA GLY A 35 10.04 -0.95 -3.85
C GLY A 35 9.67 -1.64 -2.52
N PHE A 36 8.51 -2.30 -2.43
CA PHE A 36 8.05 -3.01 -1.23
C PHE A 36 8.06 -4.52 -1.47
N ASN A 37 9.24 -5.13 -1.24
CA ASN A 37 9.52 -6.54 -1.57
C ASN A 37 9.28 -6.87 -3.06
N SER A 38 9.46 -5.88 -3.93
CA SER A 38 9.36 -6.01 -5.38
C SER A 38 10.31 -5.06 -6.10
N PRO A 39 10.72 -5.37 -7.33
CA PRO A 39 11.55 -4.46 -8.12
C PRO A 39 10.88 -3.11 -8.35
N VAL A 40 11.71 -2.07 -8.38
CA VAL A 40 11.30 -0.73 -8.80
C VAL A 40 11.44 -0.65 -10.32
N PRO A 41 10.40 -0.23 -11.09
CA PRO A 41 10.53 -0.03 -12.52
C PRO A 41 11.59 1.02 -12.88
N ASN A 42 12.21 0.89 -14.05
CA ASN A 42 13.16 1.89 -14.53
C ASN A 42 12.48 3.27 -14.62
N SER A 43 13.20 4.31 -14.19
CA SER A 43 12.72 5.70 -14.18
C SER A 43 11.52 5.96 -13.25
N PHE A 44 11.17 5.04 -12.36
CA PHE A 44 10.11 5.21 -11.38
C PHE A 44 10.62 6.12 -10.24
N THR A 45 9.95 7.25 -10.02
CA THR A 45 10.35 8.27 -9.03
C THR A 45 9.53 8.21 -7.75
N ALA A 46 8.69 7.19 -7.62
CA ALA A 46 7.84 6.89 -6.46
C ALA A 46 6.84 8.02 -6.14
N THR A 47 6.38 8.74 -7.13
CA THR A 47 5.28 9.68 -6.96
C THR A 47 3.95 8.95 -6.81
N LYS A 48 2.99 9.60 -6.17
CA LYS A 48 1.64 9.06 -6.02
C LYS A 48 1.01 8.73 -7.37
N GLU A 49 1.22 9.59 -8.34
CA GLU A 49 0.70 9.44 -9.71
C GLU A 49 1.28 8.18 -10.38
N GLU A 50 2.58 7.95 -10.27
CA GLU A 50 3.21 6.75 -10.83
C GLU A 50 2.72 5.45 -10.17
N TYR A 51 2.47 5.47 -8.86
CA TYR A 51 1.84 4.32 -8.20
C TYR A 51 0.41 4.08 -8.69
N VAL A 52 -0.36 5.14 -8.93
CA VAL A 52 -1.72 5.03 -9.48
C VAL A 52 -1.69 4.46 -10.90
N ASP A 53 -0.83 4.99 -11.76
CA ASP A 53 -0.67 4.52 -13.14
C ASP A 53 -0.21 3.06 -13.16
N TRP A 54 0.78 2.71 -12.33
CA TRP A 54 1.23 1.33 -12.18
C TRP A 54 0.10 0.39 -11.71
N LEU A 55 -0.73 0.83 -10.77
CA LEU A 55 -1.86 0.03 -10.28
C LEU A 55 -2.92 -0.16 -11.37
N ILE A 56 -3.22 0.87 -12.15
CA ILE A 56 -4.10 0.80 -13.31
C ILE A 56 -3.58 -0.26 -14.29
N ASP A 57 -2.29 -0.18 -14.66
CA ASP A 57 -1.66 -1.16 -15.56
C ASP A 57 -1.79 -2.61 -15.06
N ARG A 58 -1.67 -2.83 -13.74
CA ARG A 58 -1.85 -4.17 -13.15
C ARG A 58 -3.30 -4.64 -13.19
N ILE A 59 -4.25 -3.74 -12.99
CA ILE A 59 -5.68 -4.06 -13.07
C ILE A 59 -6.10 -4.30 -14.51
N GLU A 60 -5.59 -3.55 -15.48
CA GLU A 60 -5.86 -3.76 -16.91
C GLU A 60 -5.39 -5.12 -17.44
N GLN A 61 -4.44 -5.76 -16.77
CA GLN A 61 -4.03 -7.13 -17.10
C GLN A 61 -5.08 -8.18 -16.69
N GLN A 62 -6.08 -7.79 -15.92
CA GLN A 62 -7.20 -8.68 -15.61
C GLN A 62 -8.21 -8.69 -16.76
N THR A 63 -8.82 -9.82 -17.00
CA THR A 63 -9.77 -10.00 -18.14
C THR A 63 -11.13 -9.37 -17.90
N GLU A 64 -11.44 -9.00 -16.68
CA GLU A 64 -12.74 -8.46 -16.25
C GLU A 64 -12.54 -7.43 -15.14
N PRO A 65 -13.51 -6.52 -14.91
CA PRO A 65 -13.47 -5.60 -13.76
C PRO A 65 -13.28 -6.34 -12.45
N VAL A 66 -12.44 -5.77 -11.58
CA VAL A 66 -11.99 -6.41 -10.34
C VAL A 66 -12.76 -5.94 -9.11
N ASP A 67 -12.68 -6.72 -8.04
CA ASP A 67 -12.95 -6.26 -6.68
C ASP A 67 -11.64 -5.71 -6.12
N LEU A 68 -11.57 -4.42 -5.81
CA LEU A 68 -10.34 -3.75 -5.36
C LEU A 68 -10.37 -3.53 -3.86
N VAL A 69 -9.33 -3.98 -3.14
CA VAL A 69 -9.24 -3.83 -1.69
C VAL A 69 -7.92 -3.16 -1.33
N GLY A 70 -7.99 -2.02 -0.64
CA GLY A 70 -6.81 -1.22 -0.27
C GLY A 70 -6.71 -0.93 1.22
N HIS A 71 -5.49 -0.99 1.75
CA HIS A 71 -5.18 -0.65 3.12
C HIS A 71 -4.07 0.41 3.17
N ASP A 72 -4.19 1.40 4.06
CA ASP A 72 -3.22 2.48 4.25
C ASP A 72 -2.93 3.24 2.94
N TRP A 73 -1.70 3.28 2.41
CA TRP A 73 -1.42 3.84 1.08
C TRP A 73 -2.21 3.14 -0.02
N GLY A 74 -2.38 1.81 0.08
CA GLY A 74 -3.26 1.08 -0.83
C GLY A 74 -4.70 1.57 -0.80
N CYS A 75 -5.20 2.12 0.32
CA CYS A 75 -6.49 2.79 0.40
C CYS A 75 -6.53 4.03 -0.51
N ILE A 76 -5.54 4.92 -0.40
CA ILE A 76 -5.48 6.15 -1.20
C ILE A 76 -5.41 5.81 -2.69
N LEU A 77 -4.54 4.87 -3.06
CA LEU A 77 -4.35 4.43 -4.44
C LEU A 77 -5.65 3.81 -5.00
N SER A 78 -6.30 2.94 -4.23
CA SER A 78 -7.54 2.28 -4.63
C SER A 78 -8.69 3.26 -4.87
N VAL A 79 -8.87 4.22 -3.96
CA VAL A 79 -9.88 5.29 -4.11
C VAL A 79 -9.59 6.11 -5.38
N ARG A 80 -8.32 6.43 -5.62
CA ARG A 80 -7.92 7.20 -6.80
C ARG A 80 -8.17 6.43 -8.10
N VAL A 81 -7.81 5.15 -8.15
CA VAL A 81 -8.09 4.29 -9.31
C VAL A 81 -9.59 4.16 -9.56
N ALA A 82 -10.38 3.88 -8.51
CA ALA A 82 -11.84 3.79 -8.64
C ALA A 82 -12.48 5.08 -9.16
N SER A 83 -11.89 6.24 -8.82
CA SER A 83 -12.34 7.54 -9.32
C SER A 83 -11.95 7.80 -10.78
N LEU A 84 -10.75 7.38 -11.22
CA LEU A 84 -10.24 7.64 -12.55
C LEU A 84 -10.71 6.60 -13.58
N ARG A 85 -10.81 5.35 -13.17
CA ARG A 85 -11.10 4.18 -14.00
C ARG A 85 -12.21 3.32 -13.38
N PRO A 86 -13.42 3.88 -13.20
CA PRO A 86 -14.55 3.11 -12.68
C PRO A 86 -14.94 1.92 -13.58
N ASP A 87 -14.57 1.96 -14.84
CA ASP A 87 -14.75 0.88 -15.81
C ASP A 87 -13.99 -0.40 -15.45
N LEU A 88 -12.86 -0.28 -14.75
CA LEU A 88 -12.04 -1.40 -14.30
C LEU A 88 -12.47 -1.99 -12.96
N ILE A 89 -13.37 -1.32 -12.25
CA ILE A 89 -13.70 -1.66 -10.86
C ILE A 89 -15.16 -2.10 -10.75
N ARG A 90 -15.37 -3.34 -10.33
CA ARG A 90 -16.71 -3.87 -10.03
C ARG A 90 -17.19 -3.42 -8.65
N THR A 91 -16.35 -3.62 -7.64
CA THR A 91 -16.56 -3.17 -6.25
C THR A 91 -15.23 -2.76 -5.64
N TRP A 92 -15.27 -1.95 -4.60
CA TRP A 92 -14.05 -1.63 -3.87
C TRP A 92 -14.32 -1.50 -2.37
N ALA A 93 -13.29 -1.80 -1.58
CA ALA A 93 -13.23 -1.56 -0.15
C ALA A 93 -11.87 -0.98 0.20
N ALA A 94 -11.84 0.10 0.99
CA ALA A 94 -10.60 0.74 1.36
C ALA A 94 -10.68 1.27 2.79
N GLY A 95 -9.56 1.20 3.51
CA GLY A 95 -9.52 1.64 4.90
C GLY A 95 -8.15 2.02 5.40
N SER A 96 -8.11 2.66 6.55
CA SER A 96 -6.91 3.11 7.26
C SER A 96 -6.02 4.09 6.47
N GLY A 97 -6.54 4.73 5.42
CA GLY A 97 -5.80 5.70 4.62
C GLY A 97 -6.29 7.14 4.85
N PRO A 98 -5.43 8.13 4.63
CA PRO A 98 -5.73 9.56 4.81
C PRO A 98 -6.53 10.11 3.62
N ILE A 99 -7.80 9.76 3.50
CA ILE A 99 -8.68 10.20 2.42
C ILE A 99 -9.53 11.44 2.76
N SER A 100 -9.59 11.83 4.03
CA SER A 100 -10.31 13.02 4.46
C SER A 100 -9.43 14.26 4.45
N SER A 101 -9.99 15.41 4.08
CA SER A 101 -9.28 16.69 4.08
C SER A 101 -8.86 17.18 5.48
N ASP A 102 -9.52 16.68 6.51
CA ASP A 102 -9.23 16.98 7.92
C ASP A 102 -8.44 15.87 8.63
N TYR A 103 -7.86 14.94 7.86
CA TYR A 103 -7.04 13.85 8.40
C TYR A 103 -5.85 14.39 9.20
N LYS A 104 -5.70 13.86 10.41
CA LYS A 104 -4.56 14.19 11.26
C LYS A 104 -3.51 13.10 11.18
N TRP A 105 -2.34 13.47 10.66
CA TRP A 105 -1.22 12.55 10.56
C TRP A 105 -0.79 12.02 11.93
N HIS A 106 -0.56 10.73 12.02
CA HIS A 106 0.02 10.09 13.18
C HIS A 106 1.49 10.53 13.36
N ASP A 107 2.06 10.33 14.56
CA ASP A 107 3.37 10.91 14.91
C ASP A 107 4.51 10.38 14.03
N LEU A 108 4.49 9.10 13.66
CA LEU A 108 5.48 8.53 12.75
C LEU A 108 5.46 9.21 11.37
N ALA A 109 4.27 9.46 10.82
CA ALA A 109 4.16 10.17 9.55
C ALA A 109 4.64 11.63 9.64
N LYS A 110 4.45 12.29 10.79
CA LYS A 110 4.99 13.62 11.02
C LYS A 110 6.53 13.62 11.04
N ILE A 111 7.13 12.59 11.65
CA ILE A 111 8.60 12.41 11.64
C ILE A 111 9.09 12.30 10.19
N TRP A 112 8.49 11.45 9.37
CA TRP A 112 8.88 11.26 7.96
C TRP A 112 8.73 12.53 7.12
N GLN A 113 7.75 13.38 7.43
CA GLN A 113 7.51 14.65 6.74
C GLN A 113 8.40 15.78 7.23
N THR A 114 9.16 15.59 8.32
CA THR A 114 10.03 16.62 8.87
C THR A 114 11.35 16.63 8.12
N PRO A 115 11.71 17.74 7.44
CA PRO A 115 12.99 17.87 6.74
C PRO A 115 14.17 17.51 7.63
N VAL A 116 15.19 16.90 7.07
CA VAL A 116 16.39 16.36 7.74
C VAL A 116 16.09 15.13 8.60
N VAL A 117 15.07 15.20 9.46
CA VAL A 117 14.72 14.07 10.35
C VAL A 117 14.17 12.90 9.54
N GLY A 118 13.32 13.18 8.54
CA GLY A 118 12.79 12.17 7.65
C GLY A 118 13.88 11.48 6.84
N GLU A 119 14.84 12.26 6.30
CA GLU A 119 15.98 11.71 5.55
C GLU A 119 16.89 10.86 6.46
N GLN A 120 17.12 11.29 7.70
CA GLN A 120 17.88 10.50 8.68
C GLN A 120 17.17 9.16 8.96
N TRP A 121 15.85 9.19 9.11
CA TRP A 121 15.02 8.00 9.29
C TRP A 121 15.17 6.98 8.15
N MET A 122 15.18 7.48 6.92
CA MET A 122 15.34 6.63 5.71
C MET A 122 16.74 6.02 5.58
N ASN A 123 17.73 6.51 6.35
CA ASN A 123 19.09 5.99 6.38
C ASN A 123 19.36 5.03 7.56
N LEU A 124 18.37 4.77 8.42
CA LEU A 124 18.51 3.78 9.49
C LEU A 124 18.74 2.39 8.89
N ASP A 125 19.61 1.62 9.52
CA ASP A 125 19.73 0.22 9.18
C ASP A 125 18.55 -0.61 9.69
N ARG A 126 18.49 -1.87 9.31
CA ARG A 126 17.35 -2.75 9.65
C ARG A 126 17.17 -2.92 11.15
N ASP A 127 18.25 -3.01 11.91
CA ASP A 127 18.18 -3.27 13.35
C ASP A 127 17.75 -2.01 14.10
N GLU A 128 18.27 -0.85 13.70
CA GLU A 128 17.87 0.47 14.19
C GLU A 128 16.38 0.72 13.89
N LEU A 129 15.96 0.46 12.64
CA LEU A 129 14.57 0.64 12.22
C LEU A 129 13.63 -0.26 13.02
N SER A 130 13.98 -1.55 13.18
CA SER A 130 13.19 -2.51 13.96
C SER A 130 13.03 -2.04 15.42
N LEU A 131 14.12 -1.52 16.03
CA LEU A 131 14.07 -1.02 17.41
C LEU A 131 13.11 0.18 17.54
N VAL A 132 13.17 1.11 16.62
CA VAL A 132 12.33 2.31 16.62
C VAL A 132 10.87 1.95 16.37
N ILE A 133 10.58 1.11 15.38
CA ILE A 133 9.21 0.67 15.05
C ILE A 133 8.56 -0.05 16.25
N LYS A 134 9.30 -0.88 16.99
CA LYS A 134 8.82 -1.48 18.24
C LYS A 134 8.43 -0.43 19.28
N GLY A 135 9.16 0.68 19.34
CA GLY A 135 8.84 1.82 20.20
C GLY A 135 7.48 2.47 19.89
N PHE A 136 6.98 2.34 18.67
CA PHE A 136 5.63 2.76 18.25
C PHE A 136 4.55 1.70 18.50
N GLY A 137 4.87 0.59 19.18
CA GLY A 137 3.91 -0.44 19.57
C GLY A 137 3.64 -1.50 18.49
N VAL A 138 4.47 -1.57 17.45
CA VAL A 138 4.41 -2.66 16.46
C VAL A 138 4.94 -3.94 17.10
N PRO A 139 4.21 -5.07 17.01
CA PRO A 139 4.65 -6.35 17.54
C PRO A 139 6.01 -6.77 16.98
N ALA A 140 6.84 -7.41 17.81
CA ALA A 140 8.22 -7.77 17.46
C ALA A 140 8.32 -8.74 16.26
N GLU A 141 7.28 -9.53 16.03
CA GLU A 141 7.17 -10.47 14.90
C GLU A 141 6.85 -9.79 13.55
N ILE A 142 6.51 -8.49 13.58
CA ILE A 142 6.16 -7.68 12.39
C ILE A 142 7.24 -6.61 12.13
N ALA A 143 7.97 -6.19 13.16
CA ALA A 143 8.93 -5.07 13.13
C ALA A 143 10.28 -5.43 12.47
#